data_9b9afc9e11b1f3be9c5cf804fbfbbe00
#
_entry.id   9b9afc9e11b1f3be9c5cf804fbfbbe00
#
_cell.length_a   1.000
_cell.length_b   1.000
_cell.length_c   1.000
_cell.angle_alpha   90.00
_cell.angle_beta   90.00
_cell.angle_gamma   90.00
#
_symmetry.space_group_name_H-M   'P 1'
#
loop_
_entity.id
_entity.type
_entity.pdbx_description
1 polymer ?
#
loop_
_entity_poly.entity_id
_entity_poly.type
_entity_poly.pdbx_seq_one_letter_code
_entity_poly.pdbx_strand_id
1 'polypeptide(L)'
;IIEVSLNNLDPIKGGYKGAPKFPTFNLFETLLYFYNTSTNKKYLKPIDLLIKQLCSKGIYDHVEGGIARYTVDEDWIIPHFEKMLYDNTQFIMLLSKYCKLNSDVYFKDKLEQTIEFLKKNFLNEEGFLGSAFDADSDGVEGKYYVYSYNEIKDIENIEKYFDIKPEGNWEDKIILVEKEKTTKEILSKLLKIRLQKKKPFFDDKTQLDINCLMI
;
A
#
# COMPACT_ATOMS: atom_id res chain seq x y z
N ILE A 1 -12.07 9.97 23.77
CA ILE A 1 -11.46 8.91 22.94
C ILE A 1 -10.66 9.52 21.81
N ILE A 2 -11.21 10.36 20.92
CA ILE A 2 -10.50 10.94 19.74
C ILE A 2 -9.23 11.73 20.12
N GLU A 3 -9.26 12.56 21.15
CA GLU A 3 -8.07 13.32 21.59
C GLU A 3 -6.95 12.37 22.08
N VAL A 4 -7.30 11.30 22.76
CA VAL A 4 -6.32 10.27 23.16
C VAL A 4 -5.71 9.59 21.94
N SER A 5 -6.53 9.24 20.94
CA SER A 5 -6.03 8.66 19.70
C SER A 5 -5.09 9.61 18.96
N LEU A 6 -5.46 10.90 18.83
CA LEU A 6 -4.61 11.91 18.17
C LEU A 6 -3.23 12.06 18.86
N ASN A 7 -3.17 12.02 20.19
CA ASN A 7 -1.92 12.12 20.95
C ASN A 7 -1.00 10.90 20.77
N ASN A 8 -1.57 9.75 20.40
CA ASN A 8 -0.82 8.52 20.15
C ASN A 8 -0.40 8.36 18.69
N LEU A 9 -0.85 9.25 17.79
CA LEU A 9 -0.37 9.25 16.42
C LEU A 9 1.05 9.75 16.32
N ASP A 10 1.79 9.22 15.35
CA ASP A 10 3.13 9.66 15.02
C ASP A 10 3.04 10.91 14.14
N PRO A 11 3.55 12.06 14.60
CA PRO A 11 3.46 13.32 13.86
C PRO A 11 4.46 13.42 12.69
N ILE A 12 5.40 12.47 12.56
CA ILE A 12 6.45 12.46 11.54
C ILE A 12 6.22 11.32 10.54
N LYS A 13 5.97 10.11 11.05
CA LYS A 13 5.85 8.89 10.24
C LYS A 13 4.39 8.54 9.90
N GLY A 14 3.40 9.18 10.53
CA GLY A 14 1.98 8.88 10.37
C GLY A 14 1.56 7.55 11.01
N GLY A 15 0.26 7.34 11.17
CA GLY A 15 -0.26 6.17 11.90
C GLY A 15 0.03 6.23 13.40
N TYR A 16 -0.17 5.13 14.11
CA TYR A 16 0.23 5.04 15.52
C TYR A 16 1.75 4.94 15.65
N LYS A 17 2.29 5.42 16.79
CA LYS A 17 3.71 5.30 17.15
C LYS A 17 4.11 3.84 17.36
N GLY A 18 5.35 3.50 17.00
CA GLY A 18 5.96 2.19 17.22
C GLY A 18 5.76 1.20 16.07
N ALA A 19 6.22 -0.02 16.30
CA ALA A 19 6.15 -1.16 15.37
C ALA A 19 5.65 -2.41 16.11
N PRO A 20 4.99 -3.37 15.41
CA PRO A 20 4.58 -3.30 14.00
C PRO A 20 3.52 -2.21 13.76
N LYS A 21 3.46 -1.70 12.52
CA LYS A 21 2.63 -0.54 12.19
C LYS A 21 1.50 -0.90 11.24
N PHE A 22 0.26 -0.70 11.71
CA PHE A 22 -0.97 -0.96 10.96
C PHE A 22 -1.61 0.35 10.46
N PRO A 23 -2.20 0.40 9.25
CA PRO A 23 -2.86 1.59 8.73
C PRO A 23 -4.05 2.08 9.57
N THR A 24 -4.74 1.19 10.29
CA THR A 24 -5.87 1.50 11.20
C THR A 24 -6.93 2.41 10.56
N PHE A 25 -7.38 2.06 9.35
CA PHE A 25 -8.25 2.89 8.50
C PHE A 25 -9.49 3.44 9.22
N ASN A 26 -10.12 2.67 10.12
CA ASN A 26 -11.32 3.08 10.86
C ASN A 26 -11.09 4.35 11.69
N LEU A 27 -9.89 4.53 12.26
CA LEU A 27 -9.56 5.76 12.96
C LEU A 27 -9.52 6.94 11.98
N PHE A 28 -8.86 6.79 10.84
CA PHE A 28 -8.69 7.86 9.86
C PHE A 28 -9.99 8.22 9.14
N GLU A 29 -10.88 7.24 8.93
CA GLU A 29 -12.26 7.48 8.51
C GLU A 29 -13.02 8.33 9.54
N THR A 30 -12.85 8.02 10.82
CA THR A 30 -13.44 8.79 11.91
C THR A 30 -12.86 10.22 11.96
N LEU A 31 -11.56 10.40 11.80
CA LEU A 31 -10.94 11.72 11.73
C LEU A 31 -11.46 12.52 10.53
N LEU A 32 -11.66 11.86 9.39
CA LEU A 32 -12.22 12.49 8.20
C LEU A 32 -13.66 12.97 8.42
N TYR A 33 -14.48 12.16 9.11
CA TYR A 33 -15.83 12.59 9.54
C TYR A 33 -15.76 13.85 10.42
N PHE A 34 -14.87 13.88 11.42
CA PHE A 34 -14.71 15.06 12.27
C PHE A 34 -14.18 16.28 11.51
N TYR A 35 -13.30 16.07 10.54
CA TYR A 35 -12.86 17.17 9.66
C TYR A 35 -14.03 17.72 8.85
N ASN A 36 -14.84 16.87 8.21
CA ASN A 36 -15.98 17.29 7.38
C ASN A 36 -17.05 18.05 8.18
N THR A 37 -17.21 17.74 9.48
CA THR A 37 -18.22 18.41 10.33
C THR A 37 -17.70 19.68 11.00
N SER A 38 -16.40 19.79 11.26
CA SER A 38 -15.82 20.90 12.03
C SER A 38 -14.88 21.81 11.23
N THR A 39 -14.44 21.36 10.04
CA THR A 39 -13.38 21.97 9.23
C THR A 39 -12.04 22.19 9.95
N ASN A 40 -11.86 21.55 11.12
CA ASN A 40 -10.67 21.72 11.94
C ASN A 40 -9.51 20.88 11.39
N LYS A 41 -8.46 21.59 10.92
CA LYS A 41 -7.27 20.98 10.29
C LYS A 41 -6.50 20.01 11.20
N LYS A 42 -6.73 20.01 12.53
CA LYS A 42 -6.11 19.02 13.42
C LYS A 42 -6.49 17.58 13.07
N TYR A 43 -7.67 17.39 12.48
CA TYR A 43 -8.15 16.07 12.02
C TYR A 43 -7.63 15.71 10.63
N LEU A 44 -7.42 16.69 9.74
CA LEU A 44 -6.95 16.45 8.37
C LEU A 44 -5.44 16.15 8.33
N LYS A 45 -4.61 16.86 9.10
CA LYS A 45 -3.16 16.69 9.09
C LYS A 45 -2.66 15.25 9.27
N PRO A 46 -3.19 14.47 10.24
CA PRO A 46 -2.80 13.05 10.37
C PRO A 46 -3.20 12.20 9.16
N ILE A 47 -4.32 12.52 8.51
CA ILE A 47 -4.79 11.82 7.31
C ILE A 47 -3.85 12.12 6.14
N ASP A 48 -3.52 13.40 5.91
CA ASP A 48 -2.56 13.83 4.89
C ASP A 48 -1.23 13.09 5.02
N LEU A 49 -0.73 13.00 6.26
CA LEU A 49 0.53 12.34 6.54
C LEU A 49 0.44 10.84 6.28
N LEU A 50 -0.59 10.15 6.81
CA LEU A 50 -0.77 8.71 6.61
C LEU A 50 -0.87 8.37 5.11
N ILE A 51 -1.74 9.05 4.37
CA ILE A 51 -1.94 8.78 2.93
C ILE A 51 -0.65 8.96 2.15
N LYS A 52 0.13 10.01 2.43
CA LYS A 52 1.44 10.21 1.80
C LYS A 52 2.39 9.05 2.08
N GLN A 53 2.48 8.60 3.33
CA GLN A 53 3.33 7.47 3.70
C GLN A 53 2.86 6.18 3.02
N LEU A 54 1.58 5.84 3.13
CA LEU A 54 1.04 4.63 2.53
C LEU A 54 1.23 4.60 1.00
N CYS A 55 1.08 5.73 0.30
CA CYS A 55 1.20 5.78 -1.15
C CYS A 55 2.64 5.78 -1.69
N SER A 56 3.66 6.12 -0.85
CA SER A 56 5.05 6.26 -1.30
C SER A 56 6.02 5.22 -0.74
N LYS A 57 5.66 4.59 0.39
CA LYS A 57 6.55 3.66 1.09
C LYS A 57 6.37 2.21 0.66
N GLY A 58 7.17 1.31 1.23
CA GLY A 58 7.21 -0.10 0.86
C GLY A 58 5.94 -0.90 1.17
N ILE A 59 5.07 -0.40 2.03
CA ILE A 59 3.75 -1.01 2.27
C ILE A 59 2.86 -1.03 1.03
N TYR A 60 3.05 -0.07 0.11
CA TYR A 60 2.35 -0.02 -1.17
C TYR A 60 3.12 -0.78 -2.25
N ASP A 61 2.46 -1.63 -2.98
CA ASP A 61 3.05 -2.27 -4.16
C ASP A 61 3.01 -1.32 -5.36
N HIS A 62 4.12 -0.64 -5.60
CA HIS A 62 4.24 0.33 -6.67
C HIS A 62 4.11 -0.29 -8.07
N VAL A 63 4.32 -1.60 -8.23
CA VAL A 63 4.35 -2.28 -9.53
C VAL A 63 2.96 -2.75 -9.97
N GLU A 64 2.23 -3.44 -9.10
CA GLU A 64 0.90 -3.97 -9.44
C GLU A 64 -0.24 -3.25 -8.73
N GLY A 65 0.04 -2.50 -7.68
CA GLY A 65 -0.95 -1.84 -6.85
C GLY A 65 -1.34 -2.62 -5.60
N GLY A 66 -2.14 -1.95 -4.78
CA GLY A 66 -2.58 -2.47 -3.50
C GLY A 66 -1.55 -2.32 -2.38
N ILE A 67 -2.01 -2.49 -1.15
CA ILE A 67 -1.19 -2.40 0.05
C ILE A 67 -1.06 -3.75 0.75
N ALA A 68 0.07 -3.95 1.42
CA ALA A 68 0.23 -5.02 2.39
C ALA A 68 -0.52 -4.69 3.70
N ARG A 69 -0.77 -5.70 4.52
CA ARG A 69 -1.57 -5.61 5.73
C ARG A 69 -0.99 -4.68 6.78
N TYR A 70 0.32 -4.76 7.04
CA TYR A 70 1.07 -3.94 8.00
C TYR A 70 2.56 -3.94 7.67
N THR A 71 3.34 -3.10 8.38
CA THR A 71 4.80 -3.14 8.32
C THR A 71 5.37 -3.59 9.66
N VAL A 72 6.50 -4.31 9.61
CA VAL A 72 7.23 -4.74 10.81
C VAL A 72 8.09 -3.63 11.41
N ASP A 73 8.36 -2.59 10.61
CA ASP A 73 9.05 -1.37 10.99
C ASP A 73 8.09 -0.19 11.22
N GLU A 74 8.59 0.90 11.78
CA GLU A 74 7.79 2.11 12.04
C GLU A 74 7.82 3.13 10.89
N ASP A 75 8.60 2.89 9.82
CA ASP A 75 8.81 3.80 8.68
C ASP A 75 7.96 3.44 7.45
N TRP A 76 7.09 2.43 7.55
CA TRP A 76 6.24 1.90 6.48
C TRP A 76 7.04 1.27 5.33
N ILE A 77 8.28 0.81 5.56
CA ILE A 77 9.19 0.33 4.53
C ILE A 77 9.10 -1.18 4.36
N ILE A 78 9.15 -1.94 5.47
CA ILE A 78 9.24 -3.41 5.45
C ILE A 78 7.85 -4.00 5.72
N PRO A 79 7.08 -4.37 4.69
CA PRO A 79 5.76 -4.93 4.88
C PRO A 79 5.84 -6.41 5.30
N HIS A 80 4.84 -6.87 6.05
CA HIS A 80 4.44 -8.26 6.00
C HIS A 80 3.65 -8.45 4.70
N PHE A 81 4.23 -9.08 3.70
CA PHE A 81 3.82 -9.01 2.29
C PHE A 81 2.43 -9.56 1.96
N GLU A 82 1.67 -10.03 2.94
CA GLU A 82 0.28 -10.43 2.81
C GLU A 82 -0.61 -9.29 2.32
N LYS A 83 -1.43 -9.52 1.29
CA LYS A 83 -2.41 -8.55 0.79
C LYS A 83 -3.82 -9.07 1.05
N MET A 84 -4.51 -8.45 2.02
CA MET A 84 -5.88 -8.79 2.36
C MET A 84 -6.87 -7.96 1.53
N LEU A 85 -7.99 -8.57 1.15
CA LEU A 85 -9.08 -7.84 0.49
C LEU A 85 -9.61 -6.71 1.37
N TYR A 86 -9.86 -6.98 2.66
CA TYR A 86 -10.45 -5.99 3.56
C TYR A 86 -9.56 -4.76 3.80
N ASP A 87 -8.23 -4.93 3.88
CA ASP A 87 -7.29 -3.81 4.02
C ASP A 87 -7.28 -2.94 2.76
N ASN A 88 -7.23 -3.58 1.59
CA ASN A 88 -7.25 -2.88 0.31
C ASN A 88 -8.59 -2.17 0.07
N THR A 89 -9.71 -2.77 0.49
CA THR A 89 -11.03 -2.15 0.44
C THR A 89 -11.08 -0.89 1.30
N GLN A 90 -10.63 -0.98 2.55
CA GLN A 90 -10.61 0.17 3.47
C GLN A 90 -9.66 1.26 2.97
N PHE A 91 -8.53 0.88 2.38
CA PHE A 91 -7.61 1.83 1.74
C PHE A 91 -8.29 2.58 0.58
N ILE A 92 -8.97 1.86 -0.32
CA ILE A 92 -9.75 2.46 -1.42
C ILE A 92 -10.81 3.43 -0.86
N MET A 93 -11.56 3.03 0.17
CA MET A 93 -12.57 3.87 0.80
C MET A 93 -11.99 5.18 1.34
N LEU A 94 -10.92 5.11 2.13
CA LEU A 94 -10.27 6.30 2.68
C LEU A 94 -9.65 7.15 1.58
N LEU A 95 -8.91 6.55 0.64
CA LEU A 95 -8.22 7.25 -0.43
C LEU A 95 -9.20 7.92 -1.40
N SER A 96 -10.34 7.29 -1.73
CA SER A 96 -11.37 7.87 -2.58
C SER A 96 -11.99 9.13 -1.97
N LYS A 97 -12.25 9.12 -0.66
CA LYS A 97 -12.73 10.29 0.07
C LYS A 97 -11.66 11.39 0.16
N TYR A 98 -10.41 10.99 0.37
CA TYR A 98 -9.26 11.91 0.40
C TYR A 98 -9.06 12.60 -0.96
N CYS A 99 -9.19 11.91 -2.07
CA CYS A 99 -9.09 12.48 -3.43
C CYS A 99 -10.17 13.54 -3.72
N LYS A 100 -11.28 13.57 -2.98
CA LYS A 100 -12.28 14.67 -3.09
C LYS A 100 -11.80 15.95 -2.39
N LEU A 101 -10.89 15.84 -1.44
CA LEU A 101 -10.31 16.97 -0.69
C LEU A 101 -8.97 17.42 -1.28
N ASN A 102 -8.26 16.49 -1.92
CA ASN A 102 -6.94 16.72 -2.51
C ASN A 102 -6.98 16.41 -4.01
N SER A 103 -6.75 17.42 -4.84
CA SER A 103 -6.81 17.33 -6.31
C SER A 103 -5.51 16.79 -6.94
N ASP A 104 -4.52 16.36 -6.16
CA ASP A 104 -3.28 15.81 -6.69
C ASP A 104 -3.53 14.50 -7.43
N VAL A 105 -3.20 14.49 -8.71
CA VAL A 105 -3.35 13.35 -9.62
C VAL A 105 -2.57 12.12 -9.13
N TYR A 106 -1.51 12.31 -8.34
CA TYR A 106 -0.73 11.22 -7.76
C TYR A 106 -1.59 10.25 -6.94
N PHE A 107 -2.43 10.78 -6.03
CA PHE A 107 -3.29 9.95 -5.18
C PHE A 107 -4.42 9.29 -5.96
N LYS A 108 -4.93 9.98 -6.99
CA LYS A 108 -5.92 9.40 -7.90
C LYS A 108 -5.36 8.21 -8.68
N ASP A 109 -4.13 8.33 -9.19
CA ASP A 109 -3.44 7.22 -9.89
C ASP A 109 -3.23 6.02 -8.95
N LYS A 110 -2.85 6.25 -7.67
CA LYS A 110 -2.71 5.16 -6.67
C LYS A 110 -4.06 4.48 -6.38
N LEU A 111 -5.13 5.27 -6.31
CA LEU A 111 -6.50 4.75 -6.15
C LEU A 111 -6.88 3.85 -7.35
N GLU A 112 -6.72 4.36 -8.56
CA GLU A 112 -7.04 3.63 -9.79
C GLU A 112 -6.19 2.35 -9.92
N GLN A 113 -4.88 2.45 -9.64
CA GLN A 113 -3.98 1.29 -9.66
C GLN A 113 -4.41 0.21 -8.65
N THR A 114 -4.83 0.61 -7.44
CA THR A 114 -5.32 -0.33 -6.41
C THR A 114 -6.62 -1.00 -6.85
N ILE A 115 -7.56 -0.26 -7.42
CA ILE A 115 -8.82 -0.80 -7.93
C ILE A 115 -8.55 -1.80 -9.07
N GLU A 116 -7.68 -1.45 -10.02
CA GLU A 116 -7.32 -2.35 -11.12
C GLU A 116 -6.58 -3.61 -10.65
N PHE A 117 -5.75 -3.48 -9.60
CA PHE A 117 -5.11 -4.61 -8.95
C PHE A 117 -6.15 -5.60 -8.39
N LEU A 118 -7.16 -5.10 -7.66
CA LEU A 118 -8.23 -5.96 -7.12
C LEU A 118 -9.05 -6.61 -8.23
N LYS A 119 -9.47 -5.85 -9.24
CA LYS A 119 -10.22 -6.40 -10.38
C LYS A 119 -9.46 -7.50 -11.10
N LYS A 120 -8.16 -7.31 -11.32
CA LYS A 120 -7.34 -8.24 -12.08
C LYS A 120 -6.98 -9.51 -11.30
N ASN A 121 -6.77 -9.38 -9.98
CA ASN A 121 -6.15 -10.45 -9.20
C ASN A 121 -7.06 -11.08 -8.14
N PHE A 122 -8.13 -10.42 -7.72
CA PHE A 122 -9.06 -10.91 -6.69
C PHE A 122 -10.41 -11.34 -7.26
N LEU A 123 -10.84 -10.75 -8.39
CA LEU A 123 -12.15 -11.03 -8.97
C LEU A 123 -12.15 -12.42 -9.64
N ASN A 124 -13.11 -13.27 -9.26
CA ASN A 124 -13.36 -14.55 -9.90
C ASN A 124 -14.37 -14.44 -11.06
N GLU A 125 -14.59 -15.57 -11.77
CA GLU A 125 -15.51 -15.61 -12.92
C GLU A 125 -16.99 -15.37 -12.55
N GLU A 126 -17.36 -15.59 -11.29
CA GLU A 126 -18.71 -15.38 -10.76
C GLU A 126 -18.96 -13.92 -10.34
N GLY A 127 -17.93 -13.07 -10.39
CA GLY A 127 -18.03 -11.65 -10.01
C GLY A 127 -17.80 -11.38 -8.52
N PHE A 128 -17.26 -12.36 -7.78
CA PHE A 128 -16.89 -12.20 -6.37
C PHE A 128 -15.37 -12.02 -6.19
N LEU A 129 -14.99 -11.38 -5.10
CA LEU A 129 -13.58 -11.17 -4.74
C LEU A 129 -13.14 -12.20 -3.71
N GLY A 130 -11.98 -12.82 -3.94
CA GLY A 130 -11.32 -13.72 -3.00
C GLY A 130 -10.73 -12.96 -1.80
N SER A 131 -10.14 -13.68 -0.84
CA SER A 131 -9.80 -13.15 0.48
C SER A 131 -8.42 -12.49 0.55
N ALA A 132 -7.37 -13.17 0.06
CA ALA A 132 -6.00 -12.74 0.32
C ALA A 132 -4.96 -13.34 -0.63
N PHE A 133 -3.85 -12.63 -0.79
CA PHE A 133 -2.57 -13.23 -1.21
C PHE A 133 -1.68 -13.45 0.02
N ASP A 134 -1.05 -14.63 0.06
CA ASP A 134 -0.07 -14.98 1.09
C ASP A 134 1.14 -14.03 1.03
N ALA A 135 1.85 -13.91 2.14
CA ALA A 135 3.12 -13.21 2.21
C ALA A 135 4.25 -13.97 1.48
N ASP A 136 4.16 -15.30 1.47
CA ASP A 136 5.20 -16.19 0.98
C ASP A 136 5.04 -16.57 -0.49
N SER A 137 6.17 -16.71 -1.13
CA SER A 137 6.29 -17.31 -2.46
C SER A 137 7.44 -18.32 -2.45
N ASP A 138 7.16 -19.59 -2.82
CA ASP A 138 8.11 -20.70 -2.68
C ASP A 138 8.69 -20.86 -1.26
N GLY A 139 7.89 -20.62 -0.22
CA GLY A 139 8.31 -20.71 1.17
C GLY A 139 9.27 -19.61 1.63
N VAL A 140 9.34 -18.50 0.89
CA VAL A 140 10.17 -17.34 1.24
C VAL A 140 9.28 -16.09 1.24
N GLU A 141 9.23 -15.40 2.39
CA GLU A 141 8.48 -14.17 2.55
C GLU A 141 8.95 -13.08 1.58
N GLY A 142 8.01 -12.39 0.96
CA GLY A 142 8.28 -11.26 0.08
C GLY A 142 8.96 -11.57 -1.25
N LYS A 143 9.38 -12.82 -1.52
CA LYS A 143 10.17 -13.19 -2.72
C LYS A 143 9.59 -12.66 -4.03
N TYR A 144 8.28 -12.68 -4.19
CA TYR A 144 7.60 -12.16 -5.37
C TYR A 144 7.73 -10.65 -5.52
N TYR A 145 7.70 -9.91 -4.41
CA TYR A 145 7.57 -8.45 -4.39
C TYR A 145 8.90 -7.70 -4.42
N VAL A 146 9.96 -8.29 -3.84
CA VAL A 146 11.28 -7.65 -3.71
C VAL A 146 12.18 -7.90 -4.90
N TYR A 147 13.22 -7.09 -5.04
CA TYR A 147 14.21 -7.20 -6.12
C TYR A 147 15.63 -7.28 -5.52
N SER A 148 16.55 -7.97 -6.20
CA SER A 148 17.97 -7.76 -5.97
C SER A 148 18.44 -6.52 -6.75
N TYR A 149 19.51 -5.89 -6.29
CA TYR A 149 20.11 -4.76 -6.99
C TYR A 149 20.46 -5.12 -8.46
N ASN A 150 21.03 -6.31 -8.67
CA ASN A 150 21.43 -6.77 -9.99
C ASN A 150 20.27 -6.98 -10.98
N GLU A 151 19.04 -7.27 -10.49
CA GLU A 151 17.86 -7.40 -11.34
C GLU A 151 17.37 -6.07 -11.92
N ILE A 152 17.64 -4.95 -11.23
CA ILE A 152 17.01 -3.66 -11.56
C ILE A 152 17.97 -2.51 -11.84
N LYS A 153 19.26 -2.64 -11.50
CA LYS A 153 20.28 -1.55 -11.65
C LYS A 153 20.41 -1.00 -13.06
N ASP A 154 20.15 -1.83 -14.08
CA ASP A 154 20.28 -1.45 -15.50
C ASP A 154 18.97 -0.85 -16.07
N ILE A 155 17.93 -0.67 -15.26
CA ILE A 155 16.73 0.07 -15.65
C ILE A 155 17.08 1.57 -15.62
N GLU A 156 17.05 2.18 -16.78
CA GLU A 156 17.42 3.59 -16.95
C GLU A 156 16.60 4.51 -16.02
N ASN A 157 17.29 5.39 -15.30
CA ASN A 157 16.73 6.37 -14.36
C ASN A 157 15.96 5.78 -13.16
N ILE A 158 16.08 4.48 -12.85
CA ILE A 158 15.32 3.89 -11.74
C ILE A 158 15.62 4.57 -10.39
N GLU A 159 16.88 4.97 -10.15
CA GLU A 159 17.31 5.65 -8.92
C GLU A 159 16.68 7.05 -8.73
N LYS A 160 16.19 7.65 -9.80
CA LYS A 160 15.40 8.88 -9.71
C LYS A 160 14.07 8.63 -9.01
N TYR A 161 13.43 7.51 -9.32
CA TYR A 161 12.06 7.22 -8.90
C TYR A 161 11.97 6.40 -7.62
N PHE A 162 12.99 5.56 -7.35
CA PHE A 162 12.99 4.70 -6.16
C PHE A 162 14.29 4.87 -5.36
N ASP A 163 14.18 4.65 -4.04
CA ASP A 163 15.35 4.55 -3.16
C ASP A 163 15.95 3.15 -3.30
N ILE A 164 16.96 3.03 -4.17
CA ILE A 164 17.67 1.77 -4.39
C ILE A 164 19.14 1.91 -4.04
N LYS A 165 19.65 0.86 -3.38
CA LYS A 165 21.06 0.78 -2.95
C LYS A 165 21.59 -0.63 -3.22
N PRO A 166 22.88 -0.77 -3.51
CA PRO A 166 23.49 -2.09 -3.76
C PRO A 166 23.28 -3.11 -2.64
N GLU A 167 23.32 -2.64 -1.38
CA GLU A 167 23.10 -3.44 -0.18
C GLU A 167 21.62 -3.76 0.09
N GLY A 168 20.70 -3.16 -0.65
CA GLY A 168 19.28 -3.29 -0.39
C GLY A 168 18.78 -2.47 0.81
N ASN A 169 17.54 -2.67 1.19
CA ASN A 169 16.93 -2.07 2.37
C ASN A 169 16.23 -3.13 3.27
N TRP A 170 16.26 -4.40 2.86
CA TRP A 170 15.77 -5.54 3.61
C TRP A 170 16.45 -6.84 3.13
N GLU A 171 17.24 -7.53 4.00
CA GLU A 171 17.87 -8.82 3.72
C GLU A 171 18.58 -8.90 2.34
N ASP A 172 19.43 -7.94 2.03
CA ASP A 172 20.12 -7.80 0.73
C ASP A 172 19.15 -7.68 -0.49
N LYS A 173 17.88 -7.37 -0.24
CA LYS A 173 16.85 -7.12 -1.25
C LYS A 173 16.37 -5.68 -1.19
N ILE A 174 15.71 -5.28 -2.25
CA ILE A 174 15.14 -3.96 -2.41
C ILE A 174 13.63 -4.07 -2.36
N ILE A 175 13.04 -3.49 -1.33
CA ILE A 175 11.64 -3.10 -1.28
C ILE A 175 11.55 -1.71 -1.90
N LEU A 176 10.67 -1.54 -2.87
CA LEU A 176 10.56 -0.27 -3.58
C LEU A 176 9.95 0.82 -2.69
N VAL A 177 10.67 1.91 -2.51
CA VAL A 177 10.23 3.14 -1.83
C VAL A 177 10.28 4.27 -2.84
N GLU A 178 9.12 4.84 -3.17
CA GLU A 178 8.99 5.84 -4.23
C GLU A 178 9.46 7.23 -3.75
N LYS A 179 10.37 7.86 -4.50
CA LYS A 179 10.87 9.22 -4.27
C LYS A 179 10.14 10.24 -5.13
N GLU A 180 9.90 9.87 -6.39
CA GLU A 180 9.14 10.65 -7.36
C GLU A 180 8.14 9.74 -8.06
N LYS A 181 7.03 10.31 -8.55
CA LYS A 181 6.01 9.57 -9.31
C LYS A 181 6.64 8.83 -10.49
N THR A 182 6.52 7.51 -10.46
CA THR A 182 7.14 6.60 -11.43
C THR A 182 6.41 6.60 -12.78
N THR A 183 7.13 6.35 -13.85
CA THR A 183 6.57 6.22 -15.19
C THR A 183 6.03 4.81 -15.45
N LYS A 184 5.02 4.70 -16.33
CA LYS A 184 4.47 3.40 -16.77
C LYS A 184 5.53 2.50 -17.41
N GLU A 185 6.54 3.09 -18.07
CA GLU A 185 7.63 2.34 -18.71
C GLU A 185 8.48 1.60 -17.67
N ILE A 186 8.90 2.29 -16.61
CA ILE A 186 9.69 1.68 -15.52
C ILE A 186 8.87 0.60 -14.81
N LEU A 187 7.60 0.88 -14.49
CA LEU A 187 6.71 -0.11 -13.87
C LEU A 187 6.56 -1.36 -14.75
N SER A 188 6.46 -1.19 -16.07
CA SER A 188 6.40 -2.32 -17.01
C SER A 188 7.68 -3.16 -17.00
N LYS A 189 8.87 -2.54 -16.92
CA LYS A 189 10.16 -3.25 -16.82
C LYS A 189 10.24 -4.03 -15.49
N LEU A 190 9.88 -3.39 -14.38
CA LEU A 190 9.83 -4.05 -13.06
C LEU A 190 8.84 -5.22 -13.04
N LEU A 191 7.66 -5.04 -13.63
CA LEU A 191 6.65 -6.10 -13.72
C LEU A 191 7.16 -7.30 -14.52
N LYS A 192 7.86 -7.09 -15.65
CA LYS A 192 8.44 -8.18 -16.44
C LYS A 192 9.43 -9.02 -15.64
N ILE A 193 10.24 -8.41 -14.80
CA ILE A 193 11.17 -9.12 -13.90
C ILE A 193 10.38 -9.90 -12.85
N ARG A 194 9.39 -9.25 -12.22
CA ARG A 194 8.53 -9.87 -11.18
C ARG A 194 7.80 -11.09 -11.69
N LEU A 195 7.26 -11.05 -12.91
CA LEU A 195 6.49 -12.15 -13.51
C LEU A 195 7.32 -13.41 -13.82
N GLN A 196 8.65 -13.35 -13.69
CA GLN A 196 9.52 -14.53 -13.73
C GLN A 196 9.53 -15.29 -12.39
N LYS A 197 9.01 -14.69 -11.33
CA LYS A 197 8.90 -15.28 -10.00
C LYS A 197 7.52 -15.92 -9.84
N LYS A 198 7.44 -16.97 -9.03
CA LYS A 198 6.16 -17.59 -8.68
C LYS A 198 5.32 -16.62 -7.86
N LYS A 199 4.05 -16.48 -8.22
CA LYS A 199 3.10 -15.70 -7.43
C LYS A 199 2.87 -16.34 -6.06
N PRO A 200 2.59 -15.53 -5.01
CA PRO A 200 2.10 -16.03 -3.74
C PRO A 200 0.81 -16.84 -3.90
N PHE A 201 0.53 -17.70 -2.93
CA PHE A 201 -0.74 -18.41 -2.89
C PHE A 201 -1.90 -17.42 -2.76
N PHE A 202 -2.94 -17.67 -3.52
CA PHE A 202 -4.18 -16.88 -3.47
C PHE A 202 -5.26 -17.69 -2.74
N ASP A 203 -5.76 -17.16 -1.62
CA ASP A 203 -6.95 -17.67 -0.96
C ASP A 203 -8.19 -17.11 -1.65
N ASP A 204 -8.82 -17.93 -2.46
CA ASP A 204 -9.97 -17.59 -3.30
C ASP A 204 -11.31 -17.63 -2.55
N LYS A 205 -11.31 -17.93 -1.24
CA LYS A 205 -12.52 -17.94 -0.45
C LYS A 205 -13.24 -16.61 -0.52
N THR A 206 -14.50 -16.64 -0.86
CA THR A 206 -15.37 -15.48 -0.92
C THR A 206 -16.06 -15.27 0.42
N GLN A 207 -15.80 -14.14 1.07
CA GLN A 207 -16.43 -13.72 2.31
C GLN A 207 -17.47 -12.63 2.03
N LEU A 208 -18.72 -12.87 2.40
CA LEU A 208 -19.84 -11.98 2.07
C LEU A 208 -19.66 -10.58 2.66
N ASP A 209 -19.29 -10.48 3.93
CA ASP A 209 -19.10 -9.22 4.66
C ASP A 209 -18.01 -8.35 4.01
N ILE A 210 -16.88 -8.96 3.63
CA ILE A 210 -15.77 -8.24 2.98
C ILE A 210 -16.16 -7.80 1.55
N ASN A 211 -16.86 -8.66 0.80
CA ASN A 211 -17.34 -8.31 -0.54
C ASN A 211 -18.36 -7.16 -0.48
N CYS A 212 -19.23 -7.12 0.54
CA CYS A 212 -20.17 -6.01 0.75
C CYS A 212 -19.49 -4.68 1.04
N LEU A 213 -18.27 -4.65 1.57
CA LEU A 213 -17.50 -3.40 1.76
C LEU A 213 -17.03 -2.77 0.44
N MET A 214 -16.98 -3.55 -0.65
CA MET A 214 -16.53 -3.08 -1.98
C MET A 214 -17.64 -2.47 -2.83
N ILE A 215 -18.91 -2.65 -2.42
CA ILE A 215 -20.09 -2.11 -3.12
C ILE A 215 -20.36 -0.68 -2.67
#